data_ad987d52d231a3f72a0f804a9f1f01ba
#
_entry.id   ad987d52d231a3f72a0f804a9f1f01ba
#
_cell.length_a   1.000
_cell.length_b   1.000
_cell.length_c   1.000
_cell.angle_alpha   90.00
_cell.angle_beta   90.00
_cell.angle_gamma   90.00
#
_symmetry.space_group_name_H-M   'P 1'
#
loop_
_entity.id
_entity.type
_entity.pdbx_description
1 polymer ?
#
loop_
_entity_poly.entity_id
_entity_poly.type
_entity_poly.pdbx_seq_one_letter_code
_entity_poly.pdbx_strand_id
1 'polypeptide(L)'
;MRASLVILALAAVGCSASRARHEAAPPAPPPPVVLGLDGRPDTRLDAAFVHVVRRECAACHVLPSPADAPRALWKQRLQDMKRFSLVGIGLSPGAKSDLAALELDPFFSYFEARAPETLPSPEPWPSPEPGRFERRLLSPPRAVPVPILASTQFFDLDGDGRQEIVACDFGHGLVLLGDPLRRPGELREIAKVPNPARASMLDLDGDGRQDLLIADVGYFLPEDHEKGTVTWLRQTAPGQFEKHVLAERLPRPVDVEAADFDGDGDLDLVVAAFGLYTRGEILLLENETTDWKEPRFEARTIDARAGAIHVFPADLDGDGRMDFVALLAQQHETVVAFLNRGGLSFEPRTIFRAPTPAWGSTGIELVDFDGDGDLDVLMTNGATLDDATVKPWHGIRWLENRGTYPFEVHDLAALPGAYRALAADLDGDGDLDVAAAAFLPDPGHTRASFASLVWLERRPDGSFARHTLQAGQLSHTTLDVADFDGDGDVDIVTGNFVGFTFARMDPGFKADGWVELWENQPPRGGPSN
;
A
#
# COMPACT_ATOMS: atom_id res chain seq x y z
N MET A 1 -12.59 36.08 51.40
CA MET A 1 -11.86 36.69 52.55
C MET A 1 -10.50 37.12 52.08
N ARG A 2 -10.24 38.46 52.26
CA ARG A 2 -8.94 39.16 52.20
C ARG A 2 -8.14 39.09 50.90
N ALA A 3 -8.04 40.10 49.96
CA ALA A 3 -7.78 41.56 50.10
C ALA A 3 -6.44 41.93 50.78
N SER A 4 -5.51 42.49 49.97
CA SER A 4 -4.46 43.47 50.36
C SER A 4 -3.79 43.90 49.06
N LEU A 5 -3.89 44.98 48.45
CA LEU A 5 -3.76 46.42 48.72
C LEU A 5 -2.41 46.82 49.33
N VAL A 6 -1.49 47.45 48.57
CA VAL A 6 -0.40 48.38 49.01
C VAL A 6 0.03 49.18 47.79
N ILE A 7 -0.29 50.38 47.62
CA ILE A 7 0.15 51.72 48.07
C ILE A 7 1.14 52.38 47.10
N LEU A 8 0.71 53.56 46.62
CA LEU A 8 1.42 54.60 45.90
C LEU A 8 2.55 55.24 46.75
N ALA A 9 3.59 55.67 46.08
CA ALA A 9 4.42 56.78 46.55
C ALA A 9 4.70 57.75 45.39
N LEU A 10 4.16 58.94 45.50
CA LEU A 10 4.54 60.11 44.70
C LEU A 10 5.85 60.75 45.27
N ALA A 11 6.76 61.08 44.37
CA ALA A 11 7.72 62.13 44.65
C ALA A 11 7.89 62.99 43.39
N ALA A 12 7.49 64.24 43.53
CA ALA A 12 7.73 65.29 42.56
C ALA A 12 9.05 65.97 42.83
N VAL A 13 9.89 66.18 41.81
CA VAL A 13 10.90 67.28 41.83
C VAL A 13 11.25 67.65 40.37
N GLY A 14 11.12 68.96 40.09
CA GLY A 14 12.06 69.76 39.33
C GLY A 14 11.95 69.79 37.79
N CYS A 15 11.28 70.82 37.29
CA CYS A 15 11.44 71.32 35.92
C CYS A 15 12.88 71.81 35.67
N SER A 16 13.53 71.26 34.63
CA SER A 16 14.53 71.96 33.85
C SER A 16 14.33 71.64 32.36
N ALA A 17 13.97 72.68 31.61
CA ALA A 17 13.78 72.57 30.16
C ALA A 17 15.13 72.38 29.47
N SER A 18 15.38 71.16 28.98
CA SER A 18 16.38 70.90 27.98
C SER A 18 15.68 70.53 26.67
N ARG A 19 16.03 71.23 25.57
CA ARG A 19 15.56 70.95 24.20
C ARG A 19 15.96 69.52 23.83
N ALA A 20 15.03 68.58 23.95
CA ALA A 20 15.19 67.25 23.39
C ALA A 20 15.18 67.36 21.85
N ARG A 21 16.24 66.93 21.24
CA ARG A 21 16.26 66.60 19.79
C ARG A 21 15.25 65.49 19.59
N HIS A 22 14.35 65.66 18.65
CA HIS A 22 13.50 64.60 18.16
C HIS A 22 14.43 63.54 17.51
N GLU A 23 14.87 62.56 18.27
CA GLU A 23 15.34 61.28 17.66
C GLU A 23 14.10 60.62 17.03
N ALA A 24 14.18 60.41 15.73
CA ALA A 24 13.15 59.65 15.02
C ALA A 24 13.06 58.25 15.67
N ALA A 25 11.83 57.80 15.97
CA ALA A 25 11.57 56.47 16.49
C ALA A 25 12.26 55.46 15.56
N PRO A 26 12.92 54.42 16.10
CA PRO A 26 13.50 53.39 15.26
C PRO A 26 12.43 52.83 14.32
N PRO A 27 12.77 52.52 13.06
CA PRO A 27 11.83 51.94 12.12
C PRO A 27 11.19 50.69 12.75
N ALA A 28 9.92 50.52 12.58
CA ALA A 28 9.18 49.34 13.05
C ALA A 28 9.92 48.09 12.53
N PRO A 29 10.06 47.05 13.33
CA PRO A 29 10.69 45.83 12.86
C PRO A 29 9.92 45.34 11.63
N PRO A 30 10.59 44.80 10.61
CA PRO A 30 9.92 44.26 9.43
C PRO A 30 8.87 43.23 9.87
N PRO A 31 7.72 43.17 9.21
CA PRO A 31 6.69 42.20 9.54
C PRO A 31 7.28 40.79 9.50
N PRO A 32 6.89 39.90 10.40
CA PRO A 32 7.42 38.54 10.43
C PRO A 32 7.16 37.87 9.07
N VAL A 33 8.21 37.22 8.54
CA VAL A 33 8.10 36.46 7.29
C VAL A 33 7.17 35.29 7.54
N VAL A 34 5.99 35.28 6.90
CA VAL A 34 5.05 34.16 6.95
C VAL A 34 5.54 33.13 5.95
N LEU A 35 5.89 31.94 6.44
CA LEU A 35 6.22 30.81 5.59
C LEU A 35 4.92 30.15 5.13
N GLY A 36 4.81 29.92 3.82
CA GLY A 36 3.75 29.12 3.24
C GLY A 36 3.74 27.68 3.74
N LEU A 37 2.79 26.89 3.28
CA LEU A 37 2.68 25.48 3.66
C LEU A 37 3.85 24.64 3.10
N ASP A 38 4.47 25.11 2.02
CA ASP A 38 5.68 24.55 1.40
C ASP A 38 6.99 25.02 2.07
N GLY A 39 6.90 25.73 3.18
CA GLY A 39 8.05 26.28 3.90
C GLY A 39 8.70 27.49 3.25
N ARG A 40 8.21 27.99 2.11
CA ARG A 40 8.73 29.18 1.43
C ARG A 40 8.02 30.46 1.89
N PRO A 41 8.70 31.61 1.90
CA PRO A 41 8.05 32.88 2.22
C PRO A 41 6.85 33.16 1.31
N ASP A 42 5.68 33.38 1.89
CA ASP A 42 4.49 33.80 1.15
C ASP A 42 3.84 35.01 1.82
N THR A 43 4.03 36.17 1.23
CA THR A 43 3.53 37.47 1.74
C THR A 43 2.01 37.63 1.57
N ARG A 44 1.35 36.70 0.88
CA ARG A 44 -0.12 36.72 0.66
C ARG A 44 -0.87 35.95 1.74
N LEU A 45 -0.16 35.31 2.68
CA LEU A 45 -0.77 34.51 3.74
C LEU A 45 -0.82 35.28 5.05
N ASP A 46 -1.93 35.16 5.73
CA ASP A 46 -2.06 35.53 7.13
C ASP A 46 -1.41 34.45 8.03
N ALA A 47 -0.57 34.89 8.96
CA ALA A 47 0.08 33.99 9.92
C ALA A 47 -0.92 33.18 10.76
N ALA A 48 -2.09 33.76 11.09
CA ALA A 48 -3.16 33.05 11.79
C ALA A 48 -3.75 31.93 10.94
N PHE A 49 -3.96 32.18 9.65
CA PHE A 49 -4.41 31.16 8.69
C PHE A 49 -3.42 29.99 8.59
N VAL A 50 -2.11 30.29 8.40
CA VAL A 50 -1.06 29.25 8.34
C VAL A 50 -1.00 28.44 9.62
N HIS A 51 -1.15 29.07 10.79
CA HIS A 51 -1.18 28.37 12.07
C HIS A 51 -2.37 27.43 12.17
N VAL A 52 -3.56 27.86 11.77
CA VAL A 52 -4.77 27.02 11.77
C VAL A 52 -4.62 25.83 10.82
N VAL A 53 -4.15 26.07 9.58
CA VAL A 53 -3.93 24.98 8.61
C VAL A 53 -2.95 23.94 9.13
N ARG A 54 -1.81 24.39 9.68
CA ARG A 54 -0.82 23.46 10.24
C ARG A 54 -1.36 22.66 11.43
N ARG A 55 -2.13 23.30 12.31
CA ARG A 55 -2.71 22.63 13.47
C ARG A 55 -3.79 21.64 13.07
N GLU A 56 -4.72 22.02 12.20
CA GLU A 56 -5.91 21.23 11.91
C GLU A 56 -5.68 20.21 10.78
N CYS A 57 -5.02 20.62 9.69
CA CYS A 57 -4.80 19.72 8.58
C CYS A 57 -3.64 18.73 8.83
N ALA A 58 -2.64 19.09 9.65
CA ALA A 58 -1.57 18.19 10.02
C ALA A 58 -1.87 17.30 11.24
N ALA A 59 -3.08 17.36 11.78
CA ALA A 59 -3.48 16.54 12.92
C ALA A 59 -3.63 15.06 12.57
N CYS A 60 -3.94 14.75 11.31
CA CYS A 60 -4.25 13.40 10.86
C CYS A 60 -3.15 12.81 9.97
N HIS A 61 -2.48 13.63 9.15
CA HIS A 61 -1.51 13.22 8.15
C HIS A 61 -0.51 14.34 7.83
N VAL A 62 0.45 14.06 6.96
CA VAL A 62 1.34 15.08 6.39
C VAL A 62 0.50 16.16 5.70
N LEU A 63 0.91 17.43 5.86
CA LEU A 63 0.17 18.55 5.29
C LEU A 63 0.14 18.47 3.75
N PRO A 64 -1.06 18.47 3.13
CA PRO A 64 -1.15 18.40 1.68
C PRO A 64 -0.66 19.69 1.02
N SER A 65 0.00 19.55 -0.14
CA SER A 65 0.39 20.67 -0.98
C SER A 65 -0.71 21.01 -1.99
N PRO A 66 -0.92 22.29 -2.38
CA PRO A 66 -1.78 22.61 -3.50
C PRO A 66 -1.42 21.88 -4.81
N ALA A 67 -0.15 21.49 -4.98
CA ALA A 67 0.31 20.73 -6.13
C ALA A 67 -0.10 19.25 -6.12
N ASP A 68 -0.67 18.75 -5.02
CA ASP A 68 -1.05 17.34 -4.89
C ASP A 68 -2.33 16.99 -5.68
N ALA A 69 -3.06 17.97 -6.19
CA ALA A 69 -4.24 17.73 -7.00
C ALA A 69 -4.50 18.86 -8.01
N PRO A 70 -5.18 18.58 -9.12
CA PRO A 70 -5.71 19.59 -9.99
C PRO A 70 -6.65 20.53 -9.26
N ARG A 71 -6.67 21.81 -9.67
CA ARG A 71 -7.49 22.87 -9.08
C ARG A 71 -8.96 22.45 -8.88
N ALA A 72 -9.53 21.82 -9.88
CA ALA A 72 -10.94 21.40 -9.87
C ALA A 72 -11.30 20.41 -8.75
N LEU A 73 -10.33 19.64 -8.25
CA LEU A 73 -10.58 18.62 -7.22
C LEU A 73 -10.48 19.14 -5.79
N TRP A 74 -9.84 20.28 -5.55
CA TRP A 74 -9.58 20.76 -4.19
C TRP A 74 -10.84 21.07 -3.38
N LYS A 75 -11.87 21.60 -4.04
CA LYS A 75 -13.14 21.88 -3.34
C LYS A 75 -13.75 20.61 -2.75
N GLN A 76 -13.83 19.57 -3.54
CA GLN A 76 -14.36 18.27 -3.09
C GLN A 76 -13.50 17.68 -1.98
N ARG A 77 -12.18 17.64 -2.15
CA ARG A 77 -11.24 17.09 -1.16
C ARG A 77 -11.31 17.78 0.19
N LEU A 78 -11.38 19.12 0.22
CA LEU A 78 -11.51 19.86 1.47
C LEU A 78 -12.87 19.63 2.14
N GLN A 79 -13.93 19.45 1.37
CA GLN A 79 -15.24 19.07 1.90
C GLN A 79 -15.22 17.67 2.52
N ASP A 80 -14.56 16.71 1.87
CA ASP A 80 -14.42 15.35 2.38
C ASP A 80 -13.55 15.32 3.64
N MET A 81 -12.42 16.05 3.69
CA MET A 81 -11.63 16.20 4.91
C MET A 81 -12.45 16.75 6.08
N LYS A 82 -13.25 17.80 5.84
CA LYS A 82 -14.16 18.34 6.87
C LYS A 82 -15.20 17.31 7.31
N ARG A 83 -15.80 16.60 6.37
CA ARG A 83 -16.77 15.54 6.64
C ARG A 83 -16.16 14.40 7.46
N PHE A 84 -14.95 13.97 7.12
CA PHE A 84 -14.24 12.93 7.86
C PHE A 84 -13.89 13.37 9.29
N SER A 85 -13.45 14.61 9.49
CA SER A 85 -13.16 15.12 10.82
C SER A 85 -14.40 15.20 11.74
N LEU A 86 -15.60 15.41 11.18
CA LEU A 86 -16.86 15.40 11.93
C LEU A 86 -17.16 14.05 12.58
N VAL A 87 -16.73 12.97 11.96
CA VAL A 87 -16.96 11.60 12.43
C VAL A 87 -15.70 10.96 13.04
N GLY A 88 -14.64 11.75 13.25
CA GLY A 88 -13.41 11.31 13.90
C GLY A 88 -12.48 10.48 13.00
N ILE A 89 -12.75 10.45 11.70
CA ILE A 89 -11.94 9.71 10.73
C ILE A 89 -10.56 10.36 10.58
N GLY A 90 -9.51 9.56 10.62
CA GLY A 90 -8.12 9.97 10.41
C GLY A 90 -7.46 10.62 11.62
N LEU A 91 -8.13 10.78 12.75
CA LEU A 91 -7.53 11.28 13.97
C LEU A 91 -6.77 10.18 14.72
N SER A 92 -5.56 10.47 15.16
CA SER A 92 -4.85 9.60 16.09
C SER A 92 -5.67 9.40 17.37
N PRO A 93 -5.58 8.26 18.06
CA PRO A 93 -6.28 8.02 19.31
C PRO A 93 -6.07 9.17 20.31
N GLY A 94 -7.17 9.81 20.74
CA GLY A 94 -7.14 10.97 21.66
C GLY A 94 -6.88 12.34 21.03
N ALA A 95 -6.60 12.44 19.73
CA ALA A 95 -6.52 13.71 19.01
C ALA A 95 -7.91 14.33 18.84
N LYS A 96 -7.98 15.65 18.92
CA LYS A 96 -9.18 16.44 18.63
C LYS A 96 -8.86 17.42 17.53
N SER A 97 -9.73 17.52 16.53
CA SER A 97 -9.64 18.51 15.47
C SER A 97 -10.88 19.40 15.51
N ASP A 98 -10.67 20.71 15.41
CA ASP A 98 -11.73 21.70 15.26
C ASP A 98 -12.06 21.94 13.76
N LEU A 99 -11.54 21.13 12.84
CA LEU A 99 -11.72 21.26 11.39
C LEU A 99 -13.21 21.29 11.00
N ALA A 100 -14.03 20.55 11.75
CA ALA A 100 -15.48 20.55 11.58
C ALA A 100 -16.12 21.94 11.75
N ALA A 101 -15.59 22.76 12.64
CA ALA A 101 -16.08 24.11 12.95
C ALA A 101 -15.47 25.20 12.04
N LEU A 102 -14.47 24.86 11.21
CA LEU A 102 -13.80 25.84 10.36
C LEU A 102 -14.66 26.27 9.16
N GLU A 103 -14.58 27.57 8.85
CA GLU A 103 -15.01 28.10 7.57
C GLU A 103 -14.05 27.62 6.47
N LEU A 104 -14.56 26.96 5.42
CA LEU A 104 -13.73 26.39 4.37
C LEU A 104 -13.34 27.38 3.25
N ASP A 105 -14.04 28.49 3.11
CA ASP A 105 -13.80 29.45 2.02
C ASP A 105 -12.36 29.99 1.95
N PRO A 106 -11.69 30.32 3.07
CA PRO A 106 -10.27 30.71 3.03
C PRO A 106 -9.36 29.59 2.53
N PHE A 107 -9.68 28.33 2.87
CA PHE A 107 -8.93 27.15 2.42
C PHE A 107 -9.14 26.92 0.93
N PHE A 108 -10.37 26.98 0.43
CA PHE A 108 -10.65 26.89 -1.00
C PHE A 108 -9.88 27.94 -1.77
N SER A 109 -9.95 29.19 -1.36
CA SER A 109 -9.24 30.28 -2.02
C SER A 109 -7.72 30.07 -2.02
N TYR A 110 -7.16 29.52 -0.93
CA TYR A 110 -5.74 29.23 -0.83
C TYR A 110 -5.32 28.13 -1.83
N PHE A 111 -6.03 27.00 -1.83
CA PHE A 111 -5.69 25.85 -2.68
C PHE A 111 -6.00 26.16 -4.17
N GLU A 112 -7.16 26.73 -4.48
CA GLU A 112 -7.52 27.12 -5.85
C GLU A 112 -6.54 28.11 -6.49
N ALA A 113 -6.04 29.07 -5.72
CA ALA A 113 -5.09 30.07 -6.24
C ALA A 113 -3.70 29.50 -6.57
N ARG A 114 -3.35 28.34 -5.98
CA ARG A 114 -2.00 27.76 -6.07
C ARG A 114 -1.95 26.40 -6.75
N ALA A 115 -3.08 25.69 -6.80
CA ALA A 115 -3.16 24.41 -7.47
C ALA A 115 -2.98 24.54 -8.98
N PRO A 116 -2.28 23.60 -9.62
CA PRO A 116 -2.17 23.57 -11.07
C PRO A 116 -3.54 23.28 -11.70
N GLU A 117 -3.73 23.71 -12.93
CA GLU A 117 -4.93 23.40 -13.71
C GLU A 117 -5.05 21.88 -13.94
N THR A 118 -3.93 21.29 -14.34
CA THR A 118 -3.75 19.84 -14.54
C THR A 118 -2.44 19.40 -13.91
N LEU A 119 -2.36 18.14 -13.48
CA LEU A 119 -1.08 17.55 -13.10
C LEU A 119 -0.22 17.24 -14.34
N PRO A 120 1.12 17.23 -14.21
CA PRO A 120 2.00 16.80 -15.29
C PRO A 120 1.63 15.40 -15.79
N SER A 121 1.65 15.21 -17.10
CA SER A 121 1.49 13.88 -17.68
C SER A 121 2.73 13.03 -17.43
N PRO A 122 2.57 11.75 -17.11
CA PRO A 122 3.71 10.84 -16.98
C PRO A 122 4.43 10.65 -18.31
N GLU A 123 5.70 10.29 -18.23
CA GLU A 123 6.46 9.89 -19.41
C GLU A 123 5.86 8.60 -20.01
N PRO A 124 5.65 8.54 -21.33
CA PRO A 124 5.08 7.35 -21.95
C PRO A 124 6.05 6.17 -21.87
N TRP A 125 5.50 4.97 -21.71
CA TRP A 125 6.23 3.72 -21.82
C TRP A 125 6.40 3.34 -23.31
N PRO A 126 7.42 2.51 -23.65
CA PRO A 126 7.52 1.93 -24.97
C PRO A 126 6.24 1.18 -25.38
N SER A 127 6.00 1.03 -26.66
CA SER A 127 4.92 0.17 -27.15
C SER A 127 5.22 -1.30 -26.78
N PRO A 128 4.20 -2.16 -26.55
CA PRO A 128 4.41 -3.56 -26.25
C PRO A 128 5.25 -4.24 -27.34
N GLU A 129 6.26 -4.99 -26.90
CA GLU A 129 7.13 -5.76 -27.79
C GLU A 129 6.69 -7.23 -27.79
N PRO A 130 6.39 -7.82 -28.97
CA PRO A 130 6.01 -9.23 -29.03
C PRO A 130 7.23 -10.16 -28.90
N GLY A 131 7.07 -11.27 -28.22
CA GLY A 131 7.91 -12.43 -28.46
C GLY A 131 8.72 -12.98 -27.30
N ARG A 132 8.88 -12.28 -26.18
CA ARG A 132 9.53 -12.86 -25.01
C ARG A 132 8.54 -13.61 -24.10
N PHE A 133 7.36 -13.08 -23.89
CA PHE A 133 6.33 -13.72 -23.07
C PHE A 133 5.15 -14.17 -23.92
N GLU A 134 4.68 -15.42 -23.69
CA GLU A 134 3.45 -15.94 -24.28
C GLU A 134 2.31 -15.85 -23.26
N ARG A 135 1.24 -15.10 -23.61
CA ARG A 135 0.09 -14.89 -22.74
C ARG A 135 -0.90 -16.05 -22.83
N ARG A 136 -1.24 -16.64 -21.69
CA ARG A 136 -2.29 -17.65 -21.54
C ARG A 136 -3.37 -17.15 -20.58
N LEU A 137 -4.62 -17.48 -20.85
CA LEU A 137 -5.77 -17.02 -20.07
C LEU A 137 -6.39 -18.18 -19.30
N LEU A 138 -6.68 -17.93 -18.00
CA LEU A 138 -7.40 -18.88 -17.18
C LEU A 138 -8.71 -18.22 -16.70
N SER A 139 -9.77 -19.02 -16.63
CA SER A 139 -11.11 -18.56 -16.21
C SER A 139 -11.87 -19.69 -15.53
N PRO A 140 -12.82 -19.38 -14.62
CA PRO A 140 -13.72 -20.39 -14.07
C PRO A 140 -14.59 -21.01 -15.17
N PRO A 141 -14.93 -22.31 -15.07
CA PRO A 141 -15.74 -23.01 -16.08
C PRO A 141 -17.19 -22.54 -16.15
N ARG A 142 -17.65 -21.77 -15.17
CA ARG A 142 -18.99 -21.15 -15.16
C ARG A 142 -18.88 -19.67 -15.47
N ALA A 143 -19.79 -19.15 -16.28
CA ALA A 143 -19.88 -17.73 -16.58
C ALA A 143 -20.24 -16.92 -15.32
N VAL A 144 -19.23 -16.52 -14.56
CA VAL A 144 -19.33 -15.47 -13.56
C VAL A 144 -19.05 -14.16 -14.31
N PRO A 145 -19.84 -13.10 -14.09
CA PRO A 145 -19.89 -11.99 -15.06
C PRO A 145 -18.58 -11.24 -15.26
N VAL A 146 -17.80 -11.01 -14.20
CA VAL A 146 -16.55 -10.22 -14.24
C VAL A 146 -15.62 -10.63 -13.11
N PRO A 147 -14.28 -10.69 -13.32
CA PRO A 147 -13.32 -10.96 -12.28
C PRO A 147 -13.18 -9.78 -11.30
N ILE A 148 -13.03 -10.08 -10.02
CA ILE A 148 -12.68 -9.11 -8.98
C ILE A 148 -11.58 -9.74 -8.13
N LEU A 149 -10.44 -10.03 -8.75
CA LEU A 149 -9.32 -10.72 -8.09
C LEU A 149 -8.49 -9.74 -7.27
N ALA A 150 -8.49 -9.93 -5.96
CA ALA A 150 -7.67 -9.13 -5.04
C ALA A 150 -6.22 -9.64 -4.97
N SER A 151 -6.01 -10.95 -5.08
CA SER A 151 -4.68 -11.55 -5.20
C SER A 151 -4.65 -12.71 -6.16
N THR A 152 -3.48 -12.95 -6.74
CA THR A 152 -3.15 -14.09 -7.59
C THR A 152 -1.69 -14.42 -7.32
N GLN A 153 -1.40 -15.68 -6.95
CA GLN A 153 -0.08 -16.08 -6.46
C GLN A 153 0.25 -17.48 -6.94
N PHE A 154 1.54 -17.72 -7.12
CA PHE A 154 2.09 -19.04 -7.38
C PHE A 154 2.40 -19.76 -6.07
N PHE A 155 2.04 -21.03 -5.97
CA PHE A 155 2.33 -21.90 -4.84
C PHE A 155 2.54 -23.34 -5.29
N ASP A 156 3.60 -23.99 -4.81
CA ASP A 156 3.79 -25.44 -4.95
C ASP A 156 2.99 -26.16 -3.85
N LEU A 157 1.70 -26.37 -4.09
CA LEU A 157 0.78 -26.92 -3.10
C LEU A 157 0.87 -28.44 -2.93
N ASP A 158 1.40 -29.15 -3.90
CA ASP A 158 1.53 -30.61 -3.84
C ASP A 158 2.98 -31.10 -3.68
N GLY A 159 3.95 -30.17 -3.63
CA GLY A 159 5.36 -30.46 -3.40
C GLY A 159 6.07 -31.13 -4.58
N ASP A 160 5.55 -30.97 -5.81
CA ASP A 160 6.13 -31.58 -6.99
C ASP A 160 7.19 -30.70 -7.69
N GLY A 161 7.43 -29.48 -7.17
CA GLY A 161 8.39 -28.51 -7.68
C GLY A 161 7.84 -27.63 -8.80
N ARG A 162 6.54 -27.70 -9.10
CA ARG A 162 5.83 -26.86 -10.06
C ARG A 162 4.81 -26.00 -9.33
N GLN A 163 4.49 -24.87 -9.91
CA GLN A 163 3.61 -23.92 -9.22
C GLN A 163 2.18 -24.05 -9.71
N GLU A 164 1.24 -24.19 -8.76
CA GLU A 164 -0.15 -23.91 -8.97
C GLU A 164 -0.43 -22.41 -8.78
N ILE A 165 -1.56 -21.94 -9.30
CA ILE A 165 -2.04 -20.57 -9.17
C ILE A 165 -3.18 -20.54 -8.17
N VAL A 166 -3.05 -19.81 -7.07
CA VAL A 166 -4.14 -19.50 -6.14
C VAL A 166 -4.63 -18.08 -6.40
N ALA A 167 -5.94 -17.92 -6.63
CA ALA A 167 -6.53 -16.62 -6.85
C ALA A 167 -7.69 -16.36 -5.87
N CYS A 168 -7.68 -15.19 -5.23
CA CYS A 168 -8.71 -14.73 -4.31
C CYS A 168 -9.69 -13.82 -5.05
N ASP A 169 -10.89 -14.33 -5.36
CA ASP A 169 -11.97 -13.54 -5.94
C ASP A 169 -12.77 -12.84 -4.83
N PHE A 170 -12.37 -11.63 -4.55
CA PHE A 170 -12.94 -10.75 -3.55
C PHE A 170 -14.45 -10.49 -3.77
N GLY A 171 -14.85 -10.39 -5.05
CA GLY A 171 -16.19 -9.97 -5.40
C GLY A 171 -17.26 -11.07 -5.28
N HIS A 172 -16.87 -12.31 -5.49
CA HIS A 172 -17.79 -13.46 -5.48
C HIS A 172 -17.55 -14.40 -4.30
N GLY A 173 -16.53 -14.10 -3.48
CA GLY A 173 -16.24 -14.89 -2.30
C GLY A 173 -15.65 -16.25 -2.62
N LEU A 174 -14.74 -16.33 -3.58
CA LEU A 174 -14.17 -17.59 -4.04
C LEU A 174 -12.65 -17.60 -3.83
N VAL A 175 -12.13 -18.71 -3.34
CA VAL A 175 -10.72 -19.07 -3.48
C VAL A 175 -10.64 -20.08 -4.61
N LEU A 176 -9.85 -19.72 -5.63
CA LEU A 176 -9.72 -20.46 -6.88
C LEU A 176 -8.33 -21.07 -7.01
N LEU A 177 -8.25 -22.25 -7.60
CA LEU A 177 -7.01 -22.95 -7.91
C LEU A 177 -6.90 -23.20 -9.42
N GLY A 178 -5.81 -22.76 -10.02
CA GLY A 178 -5.40 -23.07 -11.38
C GLY A 178 -4.20 -24.02 -11.37
N ASP A 179 -4.20 -24.98 -12.27
CA ASP A 179 -3.07 -25.86 -12.57
C ASP A 179 -2.85 -25.81 -14.08
N PRO A 180 -2.05 -24.83 -14.57
CA PRO A 180 -1.92 -24.57 -16.00
C PRO A 180 -1.38 -25.74 -16.80
N LEU A 181 -0.59 -26.60 -16.17
CA LEU A 181 0.04 -27.75 -16.81
C LEU A 181 -0.90 -28.93 -16.93
N ARG A 182 -1.66 -29.23 -15.87
CA ARG A 182 -2.60 -30.38 -15.86
C ARG A 182 -3.98 -30.02 -16.38
N ARG A 183 -4.39 -28.75 -16.24
CA ARG A 183 -5.71 -28.23 -16.65
C ARG A 183 -5.62 -26.85 -17.30
N PRO A 184 -5.07 -26.77 -18.51
CA PRO A 184 -4.88 -25.49 -19.19
C PRO A 184 -6.18 -24.68 -19.31
N GLY A 185 -6.11 -23.41 -18.94
CA GLY A 185 -7.23 -22.48 -19.07
C GLY A 185 -8.32 -22.56 -17.99
N GLU A 186 -8.21 -23.46 -17.01
CA GLU A 186 -9.23 -23.65 -15.97
C GLU A 186 -8.80 -23.07 -14.61
N LEU A 187 -9.76 -22.43 -13.93
CA LEU A 187 -9.73 -22.11 -12.50
C LEU A 187 -10.84 -22.85 -11.79
N ARG A 188 -10.54 -23.66 -10.78
CA ARG A 188 -11.55 -24.37 -10.00
C ARG A 188 -11.73 -23.76 -8.61
N GLU A 189 -12.97 -23.72 -8.12
CA GLU A 189 -13.27 -23.35 -6.74
C GLU A 189 -12.71 -24.40 -5.78
N ILE A 190 -11.94 -23.95 -4.76
CA ILE A 190 -11.44 -24.79 -3.67
C ILE A 190 -12.08 -24.43 -2.33
N ALA A 191 -12.50 -23.17 -2.15
CA ALA A 191 -13.22 -22.73 -0.96
C ALA A 191 -14.13 -21.52 -1.24
N LYS A 192 -15.10 -21.33 -0.34
CA LYS A 192 -15.88 -20.10 -0.23
C LYS A 192 -15.51 -19.34 1.02
N VAL A 193 -15.05 -18.12 0.80
CA VAL A 193 -14.67 -17.15 1.84
C VAL A 193 -15.34 -15.82 1.45
N PRO A 194 -16.03 -15.11 2.35
CA PRO A 194 -16.90 -13.98 1.96
C PRO A 194 -16.26 -12.92 1.04
N ASN A 195 -15.07 -12.43 1.40
CA ASN A 195 -14.33 -11.45 0.60
C ASN A 195 -12.81 -11.69 0.75
N PRO A 196 -12.28 -12.77 0.15
CA PRO A 196 -10.87 -13.14 0.30
C PRO A 196 -9.98 -12.09 -0.37
N ALA A 197 -9.04 -11.54 0.38
CA ALA A 197 -8.12 -10.51 -0.10
C ALA A 197 -6.78 -11.11 -0.55
N ARG A 198 -6.18 -11.97 0.27
CA ARG A 198 -4.86 -12.57 0.00
C ARG A 198 -4.76 -13.96 0.60
N ALA A 199 -3.94 -14.79 -0.01
CA ALA A 199 -3.57 -16.11 0.48
C ALA A 199 -2.08 -16.14 0.86
N SER A 200 -1.72 -16.90 1.90
CA SER A 200 -0.35 -17.28 2.24
C SER A 200 -0.26 -18.78 2.38
N MET A 201 0.84 -19.37 1.94
CA MET A 201 1.06 -20.83 1.96
C MET A 201 2.02 -21.21 3.10
N LEU A 202 1.65 -22.23 3.86
CA LEU A 202 2.47 -22.77 4.95
C LEU A 202 1.97 -24.17 5.35
N ASP A 203 2.75 -24.89 6.11
CA ASP A 203 2.31 -26.09 6.86
C ASP A 203 2.03 -25.66 8.31
N LEU A 204 0.78 -25.29 8.61
CA LEU A 204 0.43 -24.68 9.89
C LEU A 204 0.40 -25.69 11.04
N ASP A 205 -0.06 -26.91 10.78
CA ASP A 205 -0.20 -27.95 11.81
C ASP A 205 0.96 -28.97 11.83
N GLY A 206 1.98 -28.77 11.00
CA GLY A 206 3.17 -29.61 10.95
C GLY A 206 2.91 -31.01 10.39
N ASP A 207 1.85 -31.19 9.59
CA ASP A 207 1.49 -32.52 9.05
C ASP A 207 2.19 -32.87 7.73
N GLY A 208 3.03 -31.96 7.22
CA GLY A 208 3.85 -32.10 6.01
C GLY A 208 3.11 -31.72 4.73
N ARG A 209 1.91 -31.17 4.79
CA ARG A 209 1.15 -30.64 3.65
C ARG A 209 1.09 -29.12 3.70
N GLN A 210 1.12 -28.51 2.53
CA GLN A 210 0.98 -27.06 2.40
C GLN A 210 -0.49 -26.65 2.55
N ASP A 211 -0.77 -25.81 3.52
CA ASP A 211 -2.06 -25.20 3.79
C ASP A 211 -2.14 -23.80 3.19
N LEU A 212 -3.32 -23.18 3.28
CA LEU A 212 -3.50 -21.78 2.92
C LEU A 212 -4.12 -21.00 4.09
N LEU A 213 -3.53 -19.88 4.44
CA LEU A 213 -4.16 -18.83 5.23
C LEU A 213 -4.83 -17.83 4.29
N ILE A 214 -6.05 -17.44 4.59
CA ILE A 214 -6.81 -16.47 3.81
C ILE A 214 -7.19 -15.30 4.71
N ALA A 215 -6.71 -14.11 4.35
CA ALA A 215 -7.20 -12.86 4.91
C ALA A 215 -8.57 -12.54 4.27
N ASP A 216 -9.63 -12.54 5.08
CA ASP A 216 -10.99 -12.28 4.63
C ASP A 216 -11.49 -10.94 5.14
N VAL A 217 -11.68 -10.00 4.24
CA VAL A 217 -12.21 -8.67 4.58
C VAL A 217 -13.60 -8.75 5.21
N GLY A 218 -14.40 -9.77 4.88
CA GLY A 218 -15.68 -10.08 5.49
C GLY A 218 -16.87 -9.26 4.97
N TYR A 219 -16.64 -8.16 4.26
CA TYR A 219 -17.70 -7.36 3.64
C TYR A 219 -17.20 -6.54 2.46
N PHE A 220 -17.94 -6.54 1.37
CA PHE A 220 -17.54 -5.96 0.10
C PHE A 220 -17.45 -4.43 0.09
N LEU A 221 -18.42 -3.73 0.72
CA LEU A 221 -18.47 -2.28 0.65
C LEU A 221 -17.38 -1.61 1.51
N PRO A 222 -16.84 -0.45 1.07
CA PRO A 222 -15.83 0.29 1.81
C PRO A 222 -16.46 1.03 3.00
N GLU A 223 -16.54 0.34 4.13
CA GLU A 223 -17.01 0.88 5.42
C GLU A 223 -16.24 0.26 6.59
N ASP A 224 -16.16 0.96 7.71
CA ASP A 224 -15.61 0.38 8.95
C ASP A 224 -16.56 -0.68 9.50
N HIS A 225 -16.05 -1.87 9.77
CA HIS A 225 -16.79 -2.99 10.36
C HIS A 225 -15.84 -3.99 11.03
N GLU A 226 -16.40 -4.96 11.72
CA GLU A 226 -15.70 -6.08 12.37
C GLU A 226 -16.27 -7.42 11.87
N LYS A 227 -16.35 -7.60 10.55
CA LYS A 227 -16.86 -8.84 9.93
C LYS A 227 -15.75 -9.69 9.33
N GLY A 228 -14.50 -9.19 9.38
CA GLY A 228 -13.36 -9.88 8.82
C GLY A 228 -12.95 -11.10 9.64
N THR A 229 -12.28 -12.03 8.96
CA THR A 229 -11.76 -13.25 9.56
C THR A 229 -10.37 -13.58 9.02
N VAL A 230 -9.60 -14.37 9.80
CA VAL A 230 -8.48 -15.16 9.29
C VAL A 230 -8.99 -16.59 9.15
N THR A 231 -8.96 -17.11 7.92
CA THR A 231 -9.44 -18.44 7.58
C THR A 231 -8.27 -19.33 7.21
N TRP A 232 -8.19 -20.50 7.83
CA TRP A 232 -7.26 -21.56 7.49
C TRP A 232 -7.96 -22.58 6.58
N LEU A 233 -7.39 -22.83 5.44
CA LEU A 233 -7.75 -23.91 4.53
C LEU A 233 -6.71 -25.01 4.72
N ARG A 234 -6.99 -25.96 5.60
CA ARG A 234 -6.17 -27.12 5.88
C ARG A 234 -6.19 -28.08 4.72
N GLN A 235 -5.05 -28.41 4.16
CA GLN A 235 -4.99 -29.38 3.08
C GLN A 235 -5.11 -30.81 3.61
N THR A 236 -6.17 -31.52 3.24
CA THR A 236 -6.42 -32.93 3.63
C THR A 236 -5.94 -33.93 2.60
N ALA A 237 -5.84 -33.52 1.34
CA ALA A 237 -5.26 -34.23 0.21
C ALA A 237 -4.90 -33.21 -0.88
N PRO A 238 -4.03 -33.53 -1.86
CA PRO A 238 -3.64 -32.60 -2.92
C PRO A 238 -4.83 -31.82 -3.51
N GLY A 239 -4.83 -30.52 -3.29
CA GLY A 239 -5.88 -29.60 -3.70
C GLY A 239 -7.27 -29.82 -3.09
N GLN A 240 -7.38 -30.53 -1.97
CA GLN A 240 -8.61 -30.68 -1.17
C GLN A 240 -8.40 -30.06 0.20
N PHE A 241 -9.29 -29.15 0.58
CA PHE A 241 -9.14 -28.34 1.77
C PHE A 241 -10.35 -28.44 2.71
N GLU A 242 -10.06 -28.46 4.01
CA GLU A 242 -11.04 -28.27 5.08
C GLU A 242 -10.89 -26.84 5.62
N LYS A 243 -12.03 -26.14 5.81
CA LYS A 243 -12.00 -24.74 6.22
C LYS A 243 -12.20 -24.59 7.73
N HIS A 244 -11.28 -23.86 8.38
CA HIS A 244 -11.35 -23.45 9.78
C HIS A 244 -11.24 -21.91 9.88
N VAL A 245 -11.91 -21.31 10.86
CA VAL A 245 -11.78 -19.87 11.16
C VAL A 245 -10.89 -19.75 12.40
N LEU A 246 -9.71 -19.15 12.25
CA LEU A 246 -8.74 -18.98 13.34
C LEU A 246 -9.01 -17.73 14.17
N ALA A 247 -9.46 -16.64 13.53
CA ALA A 247 -9.85 -15.41 14.20
C ALA A 247 -11.04 -14.77 13.49
N GLU A 248 -11.92 -14.15 14.25
CA GLU A 248 -13.13 -13.49 13.77
C GLU A 248 -13.33 -12.11 14.38
N ARG A 249 -14.27 -11.34 13.84
CA ARG A 249 -14.56 -9.97 14.26
C ARG A 249 -13.38 -9.02 14.11
N LEU A 250 -12.62 -9.19 13.03
CA LEU A 250 -11.48 -8.37 12.70
C LEU A 250 -11.89 -7.17 11.82
N PRO A 251 -11.18 -6.03 11.95
CA PRO A 251 -11.46 -4.85 11.15
C PRO A 251 -10.83 -4.94 9.76
N ARG A 252 -11.45 -5.70 8.83
CA ARG A 252 -11.07 -5.82 7.42
C ARG A 252 -9.62 -6.31 7.22
N PRO A 253 -9.26 -7.54 7.62
CA PRO A 253 -7.94 -8.10 7.32
C PRO A 253 -7.75 -8.24 5.81
N VAL A 254 -6.59 -7.81 5.32
CA VAL A 254 -6.22 -7.83 3.90
C VAL A 254 -4.94 -8.61 3.64
N ASP A 255 -4.15 -8.88 4.69
CA ASP A 255 -2.97 -9.71 4.62
C ASP A 255 -2.75 -10.46 5.94
N VAL A 256 -2.18 -11.67 5.86
CA VAL A 256 -1.82 -12.49 7.01
C VAL A 256 -0.60 -13.32 6.66
N GLU A 257 0.42 -13.27 7.53
CA GLU A 257 1.66 -14.04 7.36
C GLU A 257 2.01 -14.73 8.68
N ALA A 258 2.75 -15.82 8.59
CA ALA A 258 3.10 -16.64 9.74
C ALA A 258 4.60 -16.66 10.01
N ALA A 259 4.97 -16.63 11.29
CA ALA A 259 6.32 -16.90 11.78
C ALA A 259 6.30 -17.23 13.26
N ASP A 260 7.37 -17.84 13.78
CA ASP A 260 7.58 -18.04 15.21
C ASP A 260 8.08 -16.71 15.82
N PHE A 261 7.15 -15.90 16.36
CA PHE A 261 7.48 -14.58 16.90
C PHE A 261 7.91 -14.60 18.37
N ASP A 262 7.55 -15.63 19.13
CA ASP A 262 7.93 -15.71 20.54
C ASP A 262 9.07 -16.71 20.84
N GLY A 263 9.43 -17.52 19.85
CA GLY A 263 10.56 -18.46 19.92
C GLY A 263 10.20 -19.78 20.60
N ASP A 264 8.92 -20.15 20.64
CA ASP A 264 8.47 -21.40 21.26
C ASP A 264 8.41 -22.59 20.30
N GLY A 265 8.56 -22.33 18.99
CA GLY A 265 8.69 -23.31 17.91
C GLY A 265 7.40 -23.62 17.19
N ASP A 266 6.28 -22.95 17.53
CA ASP A 266 5.06 -23.00 16.72
C ASP A 266 4.89 -21.69 15.90
N LEU A 267 3.94 -21.68 14.98
CA LEU A 267 3.74 -20.52 14.09
C LEU A 267 2.64 -19.60 14.62
N ASP A 268 3.01 -18.37 14.95
CA ASP A 268 2.10 -17.25 15.17
C ASP A 268 1.71 -16.58 13.85
N LEU A 269 0.68 -15.72 13.89
CA LEU A 269 0.22 -15.00 12.71
C LEU A 269 0.27 -13.50 12.93
N VAL A 270 0.91 -12.76 12.03
CA VAL A 270 0.80 -11.30 11.94
C VAL A 270 -0.25 -10.93 10.89
N VAL A 271 -1.17 -10.03 11.25
CA VAL A 271 -2.33 -9.68 10.42
C VAL A 271 -2.36 -8.18 10.14
N ALA A 272 -2.41 -7.81 8.87
CA ALA A 272 -2.73 -6.46 8.44
C ALA A 272 -4.25 -6.27 8.39
N ALA A 273 -4.82 -5.70 9.43
CA ALA A 273 -6.24 -5.38 9.47
C ALA A 273 -6.43 -3.93 9.04
N PHE A 274 -6.76 -3.74 7.75
CA PHE A 274 -6.81 -2.44 7.08
C PHE A 274 -7.78 -1.46 7.74
N GLY A 275 -8.93 -1.95 8.23
CA GLY A 275 -10.02 -1.10 8.66
C GLY A 275 -10.63 -0.35 7.50
N LEU A 276 -10.70 0.94 7.60
CA LEU A 276 -10.87 1.88 6.49
C LEU A 276 -10.57 3.31 6.98
N TYR A 277 -11.22 3.75 8.07
CA TYR A 277 -11.10 5.13 8.54
C TYR A 277 -10.70 5.22 10.02
N THR A 278 -11.47 4.58 10.89
CA THR A 278 -11.31 4.69 12.35
C THR A 278 -10.94 3.38 13.02
N ARG A 279 -11.11 2.28 12.31
CA ARG A 279 -10.86 0.93 12.80
C ARG A 279 -9.90 0.25 11.86
N GLY A 280 -8.76 -0.08 12.35
CA GLY A 280 -7.72 -0.78 11.64
C GLY A 280 -6.54 -0.92 12.56
N GLU A 281 -5.78 -1.97 12.40
CA GLU A 281 -4.69 -2.30 13.30
C GLU A 281 -3.76 -3.33 12.66
N ILE A 282 -2.58 -3.48 13.23
CA ILE A 282 -1.75 -4.65 13.03
C ILE A 282 -1.93 -5.52 14.25
N LEU A 283 -2.33 -6.76 14.04
CA LEU A 283 -2.54 -7.76 15.07
C LEU A 283 -1.46 -8.82 15.01
N LEU A 284 -1.06 -9.33 16.17
CA LEU A 284 -0.43 -10.61 16.32
C LEU A 284 -1.45 -11.58 16.91
N LEU A 285 -1.59 -12.74 16.31
CA LEU A 285 -2.36 -13.86 16.83
C LEU A 285 -1.36 -14.89 17.35
N GLU A 286 -1.14 -14.90 18.65
CA GLU A 286 -0.27 -15.86 19.35
C GLU A 286 -0.92 -17.24 19.33
N ASN A 287 -0.17 -18.24 18.90
CA ASN A 287 -0.65 -19.61 18.77
C ASN A 287 -0.62 -20.31 20.13
N GLU A 288 -1.77 -20.67 20.66
CA GLU A 288 -1.94 -21.46 21.89
C GLU A 288 -2.53 -22.86 21.60
N THR A 289 -2.39 -23.34 20.38
CA THR A 289 -3.03 -24.57 19.91
C THR A 289 -2.36 -25.80 20.49
N THR A 290 -3.12 -26.59 21.24
CA THR A 290 -2.70 -27.89 21.74
C THR A 290 -3.37 -29.07 21.04
N ASP A 291 -4.46 -28.83 20.32
CA ASP A 291 -5.17 -29.77 19.45
C ASP A 291 -5.66 -29.06 18.20
N TRP A 292 -5.11 -29.43 17.06
CA TRP A 292 -5.46 -28.84 15.75
C TRP A 292 -6.90 -29.11 15.27
N LYS A 293 -7.68 -29.90 16.01
CA LYS A 293 -9.13 -29.98 15.81
C LYS A 293 -9.88 -28.78 16.37
N GLU A 294 -9.30 -28.11 17.34
CA GLU A 294 -9.81 -26.89 17.97
C GLU A 294 -8.67 -25.87 18.12
N PRO A 295 -8.18 -25.29 17.00
CA PRO A 295 -7.07 -24.34 17.01
C PRO A 295 -7.41 -23.12 17.86
N ARG A 296 -6.43 -22.59 18.59
CA ARG A 296 -6.60 -21.44 19.47
C ARG A 296 -5.52 -20.42 19.22
N PHE A 297 -5.94 -19.18 18.96
CA PHE A 297 -5.06 -18.05 18.79
C PHE A 297 -5.51 -16.91 19.71
N GLU A 298 -4.57 -16.28 20.42
CA GLU A 298 -4.83 -15.09 21.24
C GLU A 298 -4.42 -13.83 20.48
N ALA A 299 -5.36 -12.88 20.30
CA ALA A 299 -5.12 -11.67 19.53
C ALA A 299 -4.51 -10.57 20.40
N ARG A 300 -3.44 -9.91 19.90
CA ARG A 300 -2.77 -8.75 20.49
C ARG A 300 -2.62 -7.65 19.47
N THR A 301 -3.04 -6.41 19.79
CA THR A 301 -2.80 -5.27 18.94
C THR A 301 -1.34 -4.81 19.07
N ILE A 302 -0.61 -4.80 17.96
CA ILE A 302 0.77 -4.30 17.90
C ILE A 302 0.77 -2.82 17.52
N ASP A 303 -0.07 -2.42 16.56
CA ASP A 303 -0.21 -1.04 16.13
C ASP A 303 -1.69 -0.73 15.83
N ALA A 304 -2.22 0.33 16.42
CA ALA A 304 -3.65 0.68 16.30
C ALA A 304 -3.95 1.65 15.14
N ARG A 305 -3.01 1.82 14.20
CA ARG A 305 -3.22 2.64 13.01
C ARG A 305 -3.99 1.88 11.94
N ALA A 306 -5.03 2.51 11.39
CA ALA A 306 -5.72 1.99 10.21
C ALA A 306 -4.83 2.09 8.95
N GLY A 307 -5.16 1.32 7.92
CA GLY A 307 -4.49 1.38 6.63
C GLY A 307 -3.37 0.35 6.42
N ALA A 308 -3.17 -0.60 7.33
CA ALA A 308 -2.23 -1.70 7.11
C ALA A 308 -2.69 -2.58 5.94
N ILE A 309 -1.85 -2.70 4.88
CA ILE A 309 -2.17 -3.48 3.67
C ILE A 309 -1.23 -4.64 3.42
N HIS A 310 -0.01 -4.59 3.92
CA HIS A 310 0.95 -5.70 3.84
C HIS A 310 1.72 -5.85 5.14
N VAL A 311 2.03 -7.10 5.47
CA VAL A 311 2.94 -7.49 6.55
C VAL A 311 3.86 -8.60 6.05
N PHE A 312 5.18 -8.48 6.35
CA PHE A 312 6.18 -9.45 5.90
C PHE A 312 7.12 -9.77 7.06
N PRO A 313 7.08 -11.00 7.61
CA PRO A 313 8.05 -11.46 8.60
C PRO A 313 9.44 -11.58 8.02
N ALA A 314 10.45 -11.13 8.77
CA ALA A 314 11.87 -11.33 8.48
C ALA A 314 12.69 -11.01 9.71
N ASP A 315 13.87 -11.63 9.90
CA ASP A 315 14.88 -11.19 10.89
C ASP A 315 15.67 -10.03 10.26
N LEU A 316 15.28 -8.80 10.59
CA LEU A 316 15.81 -7.59 9.95
C LEU A 316 17.11 -7.07 10.56
N ASP A 317 17.38 -7.39 11.82
CA ASP A 317 18.58 -6.93 12.53
C ASP A 317 19.56 -8.07 12.84
N GLY A 318 19.29 -9.30 12.38
CA GLY A 318 20.16 -10.46 12.49
C GLY A 318 20.29 -11.01 13.91
N ASP A 319 19.32 -10.72 14.79
CA ASP A 319 19.38 -11.12 16.19
C ASP A 319 18.73 -12.49 16.47
N GLY A 320 18.17 -13.13 15.44
CA GLY A 320 17.57 -14.46 15.47
C GLY A 320 16.13 -14.48 15.95
N ARG A 321 15.49 -13.32 16.16
CA ARG A 321 14.06 -13.19 16.42
C ARG A 321 13.35 -12.71 15.15
N MET A 322 12.14 -13.21 14.94
CA MET A 322 11.35 -12.75 13.79
C MET A 322 10.79 -11.36 14.06
N ASP A 323 11.20 -10.42 13.24
CA ASP A 323 10.65 -9.09 13.08
C ASP A 323 9.57 -9.11 11.99
N PHE A 324 8.99 -7.96 11.66
CA PHE A 324 8.20 -7.82 10.45
C PHE A 324 8.22 -6.39 9.91
N VAL A 325 8.01 -6.26 8.59
CA VAL A 325 7.78 -4.97 7.93
C VAL A 325 6.30 -4.84 7.61
N ALA A 326 5.74 -3.65 7.82
CA ALA A 326 4.36 -3.34 7.46
C ALA A 326 4.26 -2.10 6.58
N LEU A 327 3.37 -2.14 5.58
CA LEU A 327 2.95 -0.99 4.81
C LEU A 327 1.61 -0.47 5.36
N LEU A 328 1.61 0.78 5.84
CA LEU A 328 0.41 1.49 6.24
C LEU A 328 0.11 2.58 5.21
N ALA A 329 -0.97 2.40 4.48
CA ALA A 329 -1.47 3.32 3.46
C ALA A 329 -2.41 4.40 4.04
N GLN A 330 -3.28 4.95 3.25
CA GLN A 330 -4.26 5.99 3.58
C GLN A 330 -3.61 7.25 4.17
N GLN A 331 -4.03 7.67 5.38
CA GLN A 331 -3.49 8.87 6.03
C GLN A 331 -2.04 8.72 6.50
N HIS A 332 -1.52 7.51 6.62
CA HIS A 332 -0.19 7.27 7.17
C HIS A 332 0.90 7.22 6.10
N GLU A 333 0.63 6.57 4.96
CA GLU A 333 1.54 6.47 3.81
C GLU A 333 3.00 6.22 4.26
N THR A 334 3.21 5.12 4.99
CA THR A 334 4.50 4.80 5.63
C THR A 334 4.81 3.32 5.59
N VAL A 335 6.09 2.98 5.43
CA VAL A 335 6.64 1.64 5.64
C VAL A 335 7.36 1.62 6.99
N VAL A 336 7.06 0.64 7.82
CA VAL A 336 7.57 0.52 9.19
C VAL A 336 8.10 -0.88 9.44
N ALA A 337 9.34 -0.98 9.93
CA ALA A 337 9.86 -2.19 10.53
C ALA A 337 9.43 -2.26 12.01
N PHE A 338 8.99 -3.40 12.44
CA PHE A 338 8.65 -3.70 13.83
C PHE A 338 9.66 -4.71 14.36
N LEU A 339 10.69 -4.19 15.06
CA LEU A 339 11.80 -5.01 15.57
C LEU A 339 11.39 -5.72 16.85
N ASN A 340 11.48 -7.03 16.87
CA ASN A 340 11.09 -7.88 17.99
C ASN A 340 12.13 -7.80 19.13
N ARG A 341 11.71 -7.32 20.29
CA ARG A 341 12.57 -7.19 21.48
C ARG A 341 12.38 -8.30 22.50
N GLY A 342 11.70 -9.38 22.08
CA GLY A 342 11.36 -10.51 22.91
C GLY A 342 10.06 -10.33 23.69
N GLY A 343 9.40 -11.46 24.04
CA GLY A 343 8.12 -11.44 24.76
C GLY A 343 7.01 -10.74 23.99
N LEU A 344 6.99 -10.87 22.64
CA LEU A 344 6.04 -10.26 21.74
C LEU A 344 5.98 -8.72 21.85
N SER A 345 7.11 -8.09 22.18
CA SER A 345 7.27 -6.63 22.26
C SER A 345 8.02 -6.14 21.04
N PHE A 346 7.39 -5.23 20.27
CA PHE A 346 7.94 -4.73 19.01
C PHE A 346 8.30 -3.25 19.10
N GLU A 347 9.50 -2.90 18.60
CA GLU A 347 9.99 -1.53 18.50
C GLU A 347 9.81 -1.02 17.06
N PRO A 348 8.94 -0.02 16.81
CA PRO A 348 8.72 0.47 15.45
C PRO A 348 9.89 1.35 14.97
N ARG A 349 10.35 1.12 13.74
CA ARG A 349 11.32 1.94 13.01
C ARG A 349 10.75 2.33 11.66
N THR A 350 10.71 3.62 11.36
CA THR A 350 10.21 4.10 10.07
C THR A 350 11.25 3.83 8.98
N ILE A 351 10.92 2.96 8.03
CA ILE A 351 11.70 2.73 6.80
C ILE A 351 11.47 3.86 5.81
N PHE A 352 10.22 4.21 5.56
CA PHE A 352 9.82 5.25 4.61
C PHE A 352 8.59 6.00 5.10
N ARG A 353 8.53 7.30 4.82
CA ARG A 353 7.33 8.13 4.98
C ARG A 353 7.13 8.96 3.74
N ALA A 354 5.95 8.87 3.16
CA ALA A 354 5.61 9.63 1.98
C ALA A 354 5.58 11.14 2.22
N PRO A 355 5.97 11.95 1.23
CA PRO A 355 5.99 13.41 1.35
C PRO A 355 4.60 14.06 1.30
N THR A 356 3.58 13.30 0.86
CA THR A 356 2.20 13.79 0.72
C THR A 356 1.20 12.69 1.11
N PRO A 357 0.05 13.04 1.72
CA PRO A 357 -1.01 12.07 2.02
C PRO A 357 -1.73 11.55 0.75
N ALA A 358 -1.46 12.17 -0.40
CA ALA A 358 -1.98 11.72 -1.69
C ALA A 358 -1.00 10.78 -2.42
N TRP A 359 -0.06 10.19 -1.69
CA TRP A 359 0.97 9.31 -2.26
C TRP A 359 0.37 8.09 -2.94
N GLY A 360 -0.50 7.39 -2.22
CA GLY A 360 -1.25 6.27 -2.73
C GLY A 360 -0.43 4.98 -2.76
N SER A 361 0.17 4.60 -1.64
CA SER A 361 0.91 3.33 -1.47
C SER A 361 0.03 2.14 -1.77
N THR A 362 0.55 1.15 -2.53
CA THR A 362 -0.21 0.01 -3.02
C THR A 362 0.42 -1.34 -2.72
N GLY A 363 1.74 -1.44 -2.68
CA GLY A 363 2.43 -2.70 -2.43
C GLY A 363 3.87 -2.52 -1.99
N ILE A 364 4.37 -3.53 -1.30
CA ILE A 364 5.79 -3.69 -0.97
C ILE A 364 6.20 -5.15 -1.18
N GLU A 365 7.50 -5.36 -1.36
CA GLU A 365 8.19 -6.64 -1.31
C GLU A 365 9.46 -6.46 -0.47
N LEU A 366 9.85 -7.49 0.29
CA LEU A 366 11.16 -7.56 0.92
C LEU A 366 12.09 -8.42 0.06
N VAL A 367 13.23 -7.87 -0.33
CA VAL A 367 14.19 -8.53 -1.21
C VAL A 367 15.58 -7.92 -0.99
N ASP A 368 16.62 -8.73 -1.02
CA ASP A 368 18.00 -8.26 -1.15
C ASP A 368 18.22 -7.85 -2.61
N PHE A 369 17.92 -6.57 -2.92
CA PHE A 369 17.81 -6.11 -4.31
C PHE A 369 19.16 -5.81 -4.96
N ASP A 370 20.18 -5.45 -4.17
CA ASP A 370 21.53 -5.18 -4.68
C ASP A 370 22.56 -6.28 -4.38
N GLY A 371 22.15 -7.33 -3.65
CA GLY A 371 22.97 -8.50 -3.36
C GLY A 371 23.99 -8.26 -2.24
N ASP A 372 23.76 -7.28 -1.36
CA ASP A 372 24.67 -6.95 -0.25
C ASP A 372 24.41 -7.78 1.03
N GLY A 373 23.31 -8.53 1.06
CA GLY A 373 22.89 -9.44 2.14
C GLY A 373 21.90 -8.83 3.11
N ASP A 374 21.57 -7.54 2.98
CA ASP A 374 20.55 -6.87 3.77
C ASP A 374 19.21 -6.82 2.99
N LEU A 375 18.07 -6.97 3.69
CA LEU A 375 16.77 -6.88 3.03
C LEU A 375 16.37 -5.44 2.77
N ASP A 376 16.10 -5.15 1.52
CA ASP A 376 15.53 -3.91 1.00
C ASP A 376 14.01 -3.96 0.92
N VAL A 377 13.40 -2.85 0.48
CA VAL A 377 11.98 -2.80 0.15
C VAL A 377 11.78 -2.30 -1.27
N LEU A 378 11.23 -3.15 -2.13
CA LEU A 378 10.65 -2.71 -3.40
C LEU A 378 9.22 -2.22 -3.14
N MET A 379 8.90 -0.99 -3.56
CA MET A 379 7.64 -0.32 -3.22
C MET A 379 6.93 0.20 -4.46
N THR A 380 5.60 0.07 -4.49
CA THR A 380 4.72 0.71 -5.47
C THR A 380 3.80 1.73 -4.82
N ASN A 381 3.48 2.78 -5.58
CA ASN A 381 2.45 3.73 -5.23
C ASN A 381 1.69 4.19 -6.49
N GLY A 382 0.42 3.95 -6.51
CA GLY A 382 -0.42 4.19 -7.69
C GLY A 382 -1.92 4.04 -7.38
N ALA A 383 -2.32 4.11 -6.09
CA ALA A 383 -3.72 3.97 -5.71
C ALA A 383 -4.61 4.97 -6.45
N THR A 384 -5.62 4.45 -7.13
CA THR A 384 -6.57 5.18 -7.96
C THR A 384 -8.02 4.77 -7.72
N LEU A 385 -8.27 3.95 -6.69
CA LEU A 385 -9.63 3.53 -6.33
C LEU A 385 -10.52 4.69 -5.89
N ASP A 386 -9.94 5.74 -5.29
CA ASP A 386 -10.68 6.86 -4.74
C ASP A 386 -11.05 7.92 -5.78
N ASP A 387 -10.14 8.25 -6.70
CA ASP A 387 -10.31 9.42 -7.58
C ASP A 387 -9.92 9.20 -9.06
N ALA A 388 -9.42 8.01 -9.41
CA ALA A 388 -8.92 7.67 -10.77
C ALA A 388 -7.92 8.70 -11.34
N THR A 389 -7.26 9.50 -10.48
CA THR A 389 -6.35 10.58 -10.89
C THR A 389 -4.96 10.03 -11.10
N VAL A 390 -4.40 10.23 -12.29
CA VAL A 390 -2.99 9.97 -12.55
C VAL A 390 -2.16 11.05 -11.86
N LYS A 391 -1.30 10.62 -10.94
CA LYS A 391 -0.41 11.52 -10.20
C LYS A 391 1.03 11.37 -10.72
N PRO A 392 1.81 12.46 -10.83
CA PRO A 392 3.15 12.42 -11.45
C PRO A 392 4.17 11.63 -10.64
N TRP A 393 3.85 11.27 -9.40
CA TRP A 393 4.71 10.46 -8.52
C TRP A 393 4.29 9.00 -8.44
N HIS A 394 3.25 8.56 -9.18
CA HIS A 394 2.93 7.14 -9.30
C HIS A 394 4.11 6.39 -9.91
N GLY A 395 4.55 5.30 -9.27
CA GLY A 395 5.72 4.58 -9.76
C GLY A 395 6.20 3.45 -8.88
N ILE A 396 7.38 2.99 -9.20
CA ILE A 396 8.11 1.90 -8.58
C ILE A 396 9.36 2.49 -7.93
N ARG A 397 9.63 2.09 -6.68
CA ARG A 397 10.80 2.56 -5.91
C ARG A 397 11.50 1.42 -5.23
N TRP A 398 12.78 1.57 -5.12
CA TRP A 398 13.63 0.78 -4.26
C TRP A 398 14.00 1.62 -3.03
N LEU A 399 13.73 1.08 -1.86
CA LEU A 399 14.14 1.64 -0.57
C LEU A 399 15.32 0.80 -0.09
N GLU A 400 16.52 1.32 -0.27
CA GLU A 400 17.77 0.63 0.01
C GLU A 400 18.09 0.65 1.51
N ASN A 401 18.34 -0.51 2.08
CA ASN A 401 18.77 -0.70 3.45
C ASN A 401 20.29 -0.51 3.56
N ARG A 402 20.70 0.58 4.17
CA ARG A 402 22.11 0.84 4.47
C ARG A 402 22.44 0.67 5.95
N GLY A 403 21.72 -0.20 6.64
CA GLY A 403 21.85 -0.43 8.08
C GLY A 403 21.35 0.74 8.95
N THR A 404 20.63 1.71 8.39
CA THR A 404 20.09 2.88 9.09
C THR A 404 18.67 3.20 8.69
N TYR A 405 17.89 3.78 9.60
CA TYR A 405 16.52 4.24 9.35
C TYR A 405 16.47 5.77 9.24
N PRO A 406 15.69 6.38 8.31
CA PRO A 406 14.97 5.71 7.22
C PRO A 406 15.90 5.15 6.14
N PHE A 407 15.39 4.26 5.27
CA PHE A 407 16.11 3.71 4.13
C PHE A 407 16.33 4.78 3.04
N GLU A 408 17.34 4.57 2.18
CA GLU A 408 17.61 5.43 1.04
C GLU A 408 16.61 5.16 -0.10
N VAL A 409 16.05 6.23 -0.69
CA VAL A 409 14.96 6.09 -1.68
C VAL A 409 15.51 6.27 -3.09
N HIS A 410 15.29 5.28 -3.96
CA HIS A 410 15.63 5.31 -5.37
C HIS A 410 14.36 5.19 -6.22
N ASP A 411 14.12 6.18 -7.09
CA ASP A 411 13.03 6.12 -8.07
C ASP A 411 13.47 5.24 -9.25
N LEU A 412 12.81 4.08 -9.45
CA LEU A 412 13.15 3.18 -10.56
C LEU A 412 12.41 3.58 -11.84
N ALA A 413 11.09 3.74 -11.77
CA ALA A 413 10.29 4.16 -12.93
C ALA A 413 8.97 4.81 -12.51
N ALA A 414 8.52 5.81 -13.30
CA ALA A 414 7.16 6.30 -13.23
C ALA A 414 6.21 5.30 -13.93
N LEU A 415 5.18 4.83 -13.21
CA LEU A 415 4.15 3.94 -13.76
C LEU A 415 2.77 4.41 -13.25
N PRO A 416 1.92 4.99 -14.10
CA PRO A 416 0.57 5.40 -13.72
C PRO A 416 -0.25 4.22 -13.21
N GLY A 417 -0.72 4.30 -11.98
CA GLY A 417 -1.49 3.22 -11.39
C GLY A 417 -0.65 2.03 -10.91
N ALA A 418 0.67 2.18 -10.69
CA ALA A 418 1.52 1.12 -10.17
C ALA A 418 0.88 0.48 -8.91
N TYR A 419 0.58 -0.81 -8.97
CA TYR A 419 -0.17 -1.47 -7.91
C TYR A 419 0.62 -2.56 -7.20
N ARG A 420 1.38 -3.37 -7.95
CA ARG A 420 2.27 -4.41 -7.44
C ARG A 420 3.55 -4.42 -8.27
N ALA A 421 4.70 -4.61 -7.62
CA ALA A 421 5.97 -4.90 -8.27
C ALA A 421 6.70 -5.99 -7.49
N LEU A 422 7.40 -6.86 -8.22
CA LEU A 422 8.23 -7.94 -7.68
C LEU A 422 9.54 -8.02 -8.44
N ALA A 423 10.59 -8.37 -7.71
CA ALA A 423 11.93 -8.57 -8.25
C ALA A 423 12.17 -10.04 -8.63
N ALA A 424 12.74 -10.26 -9.79
CA ALA A 424 13.18 -11.58 -10.25
C ALA A 424 14.18 -11.43 -11.39
N ASP A 425 15.03 -12.43 -11.59
CA ASP A 425 15.88 -12.53 -12.78
C ASP A 425 15.03 -13.00 -13.97
N LEU A 426 14.43 -12.02 -14.69
CA LEU A 426 13.49 -12.31 -15.79
C LEU A 426 14.20 -12.63 -17.09
N ASP A 427 15.48 -12.28 -17.26
CA ASP A 427 16.22 -12.55 -18.50
C ASP A 427 17.31 -13.60 -18.38
N GLY A 428 17.54 -14.09 -17.17
CA GLY A 428 18.49 -15.17 -16.90
C GLY A 428 19.94 -14.69 -16.89
N ASP A 429 20.20 -13.39 -16.68
CA ASP A 429 21.56 -12.83 -16.67
C ASP A 429 22.19 -12.79 -15.27
N GLY A 430 21.41 -13.08 -14.23
CA GLY A 430 21.83 -13.16 -12.83
C GLY A 430 21.61 -11.88 -12.02
N ASP A 431 21.13 -10.80 -12.64
CA ASP A 431 20.73 -9.56 -11.96
C ASP A 431 19.21 -9.58 -11.69
N LEU A 432 18.75 -8.91 -10.61
CA LEU A 432 17.33 -8.79 -10.35
C LEU A 432 16.70 -7.67 -11.19
N ASP A 433 15.76 -8.06 -12.01
CA ASP A 433 14.83 -7.20 -12.73
C ASP A 433 13.59 -6.88 -11.91
N VAL A 434 12.65 -6.09 -12.44
CA VAL A 434 11.38 -5.80 -11.79
C VAL A 434 10.21 -6.01 -12.74
N ALA A 435 9.32 -6.95 -12.43
CA ALA A 435 7.99 -7.02 -13.04
C ALA A 435 7.02 -6.11 -12.27
N ALA A 436 6.16 -5.36 -12.98
CA ALA A 436 5.16 -4.53 -12.30
C ALA A 436 3.84 -4.46 -13.06
N ALA A 437 2.74 -4.44 -12.29
CA ALA A 437 1.37 -4.36 -12.74
C ALA A 437 0.73 -3.02 -12.37
N ALA A 438 -0.17 -2.53 -13.23
CA ALA A 438 -0.88 -1.28 -13.03
C ALA A 438 -2.40 -1.48 -13.01
N PHE A 439 -3.03 -0.79 -12.05
CA PHE A 439 -4.47 -0.66 -11.93
C PHE A 439 -4.88 0.81 -12.03
N LEU A 440 -5.65 1.14 -13.06
CA LEU A 440 -6.07 2.51 -13.30
C LEU A 440 -7.43 2.55 -14.01
N PRO A 441 -8.52 2.82 -13.30
CA PRO A 441 -9.84 2.93 -13.90
C PRO A 441 -9.87 3.90 -15.07
N ASP A 442 -10.38 3.47 -16.22
CA ASP A 442 -10.47 4.28 -17.45
C ASP A 442 -11.87 4.17 -18.10
N PRO A 443 -12.90 4.77 -17.48
CA PRO A 443 -14.28 4.65 -17.96
C PRO A 443 -14.51 5.27 -19.35
N GLY A 444 -13.57 6.10 -19.83
CA GLY A 444 -13.64 6.74 -21.15
C GLY A 444 -12.75 6.12 -22.21
N HIS A 445 -12.05 5.03 -21.92
CA HIS A 445 -11.04 4.40 -22.79
C HIS A 445 -9.99 5.40 -23.34
N THR A 446 -9.63 6.38 -22.52
CA THR A 446 -8.70 7.46 -22.89
C THR A 446 -7.25 7.09 -22.66
N ARG A 447 -7.00 5.96 -21.99
CA ARG A 447 -5.69 5.51 -21.50
C ARG A 447 -5.21 4.21 -22.18
N ALA A 448 -5.70 3.95 -23.38
CA ALA A 448 -5.35 2.75 -24.14
C ALA A 448 -3.84 2.57 -24.42
N SER A 449 -3.07 3.66 -24.36
CA SER A 449 -1.61 3.65 -24.52
C SER A 449 -0.83 3.53 -23.21
N PHE A 450 -1.52 3.51 -22.06
CA PHE A 450 -0.82 3.36 -20.78
C PHE A 450 -0.41 1.91 -20.59
N ALA A 451 0.84 1.70 -20.15
CA ALA A 451 1.34 0.38 -19.81
C ALA A 451 0.57 -0.19 -18.59
N SER A 452 0.20 -1.45 -18.66
CA SER A 452 -0.55 -2.16 -17.62
C SER A 452 0.21 -3.32 -17.00
N LEU A 453 1.12 -3.92 -17.76
CA LEU A 453 2.10 -4.89 -17.29
C LEU A 453 3.44 -4.54 -17.92
N VAL A 454 4.47 -4.43 -17.10
CA VAL A 454 5.79 -3.94 -17.50
C VAL A 454 6.89 -4.76 -16.87
N TRP A 455 8.06 -4.68 -17.48
CA TRP A 455 9.32 -5.21 -17.02
C TRP A 455 10.38 -4.11 -17.08
N LEU A 456 11.12 -3.95 -15.99
CA LEU A 456 12.32 -3.13 -15.88
C LEU A 456 13.53 -4.06 -15.88
N GLU A 457 14.21 -4.19 -17.01
CA GLU A 457 15.44 -4.94 -17.18
C GLU A 457 16.60 -4.17 -16.54
N ARG A 458 17.27 -4.75 -15.55
CA ARG A 458 18.46 -4.16 -14.95
C ARG A 458 19.64 -4.32 -15.90
N ARG A 459 20.44 -3.27 -16.01
CA ARG A 459 21.63 -3.24 -16.85
C ARG A 459 22.89 -3.26 -16.02
N PRO A 460 24.04 -3.70 -16.58
CA PRO A 460 25.31 -3.77 -15.85
C PRO A 460 25.79 -2.42 -15.30
N ASP A 461 25.29 -1.29 -15.77
CA ASP A 461 25.57 0.05 -15.25
C ASP A 461 24.65 0.50 -14.11
N GLY A 462 23.72 -0.38 -13.68
CA GLY A 462 22.72 -0.14 -12.66
C GLY A 462 21.49 0.65 -13.13
N SER A 463 21.41 1.04 -14.42
CA SER A 463 20.21 1.62 -15.01
C SER A 463 19.18 0.56 -15.38
N PHE A 464 17.93 0.97 -15.63
CA PHE A 464 16.85 0.09 -16.03
C PHE A 464 16.36 0.40 -17.43
N ALA A 465 16.27 -0.64 -18.29
CA ALA A 465 15.53 -0.57 -19.53
C ALA A 465 14.04 -0.83 -19.25
N ARG A 466 13.17 -0.09 -19.96
CA ARG A 466 11.71 -0.21 -19.78
C ARG A 466 11.10 -1.02 -20.91
N HIS A 467 10.44 -2.13 -20.58
CA HIS A 467 9.71 -2.97 -21.50
C HIS A 467 8.23 -3.02 -21.13
N THR A 468 7.37 -2.90 -22.13
CA THR A 468 5.92 -3.04 -21.94
C THR A 468 5.49 -4.41 -22.45
N LEU A 469 4.91 -5.21 -21.56
CA LEU A 469 4.33 -6.49 -21.92
C LEU A 469 2.88 -6.32 -22.37
N GLN A 470 2.12 -5.43 -21.70
CA GLN A 470 0.74 -5.15 -22.02
C GLN A 470 0.41 -3.66 -21.84
N ALA A 471 -0.49 -3.14 -22.67
CA ALA A 471 -1.00 -1.78 -22.57
C ALA A 471 -2.54 -1.74 -22.69
N GLY A 472 -3.16 -0.73 -22.08
CA GLY A 472 -4.58 -0.44 -22.19
C GLY A 472 -5.53 -1.24 -21.29
N GLN A 473 -5.15 -2.44 -20.85
CA GLN A 473 -5.93 -3.22 -19.89
C GLN A 473 -5.47 -2.92 -18.47
N LEU A 474 -5.92 -1.83 -17.90
CA LEU A 474 -5.46 -1.29 -16.63
C LEU A 474 -6.23 -1.88 -15.43
N SER A 475 -6.38 -3.21 -15.39
CA SER A 475 -7.17 -3.94 -14.40
C SER A 475 -6.35 -4.84 -13.46
N HIS A 476 -5.01 -4.74 -13.48
CA HIS A 476 -4.15 -5.61 -12.70
C HIS A 476 -3.84 -5.04 -11.31
N THR A 477 -4.46 -5.61 -10.28
CA THR A 477 -4.21 -5.25 -8.87
C THR A 477 -3.21 -6.18 -8.20
N THR A 478 -2.83 -7.25 -8.87
CA THR A 478 -1.99 -8.31 -8.33
C THR A 478 -1.03 -8.82 -9.39
N LEU A 479 0.12 -9.28 -8.95
CA LEU A 479 1.16 -9.87 -9.76
C LEU A 479 1.96 -10.82 -8.88
N ASP A 480 2.40 -11.94 -9.46
CA ASP A 480 3.40 -12.82 -8.86
C ASP A 480 4.35 -13.36 -9.94
N VAL A 481 5.53 -13.81 -9.51
CA VAL A 481 6.60 -14.30 -10.41
C VAL A 481 7.18 -15.61 -9.86
N ALA A 482 7.32 -16.62 -10.73
CA ALA A 482 7.98 -17.88 -10.42
C ALA A 482 8.26 -18.65 -11.72
N ASP A 483 9.19 -19.59 -11.69
CA ASP A 483 9.31 -20.65 -12.69
C ASP A 483 8.17 -21.66 -12.45
N PHE A 484 7.02 -21.46 -13.14
CA PHE A 484 5.81 -22.24 -12.83
C PHE A 484 5.85 -23.66 -13.39
N ASP A 485 6.62 -23.90 -14.44
CA ASP A 485 6.64 -25.20 -15.13
C ASP A 485 7.95 -25.97 -14.99
N GLY A 486 8.95 -25.37 -14.33
CA GLY A 486 10.23 -25.99 -14.03
C GLY A 486 11.20 -25.99 -15.21
N ASP A 487 11.06 -25.05 -16.15
CA ASP A 487 11.94 -24.95 -17.32
C ASP A 487 13.18 -24.07 -17.08
N GLY A 488 13.21 -23.35 -15.97
CA GLY A 488 14.31 -22.50 -15.50
C GLY A 488 14.15 -21.03 -15.85
N ASP A 489 13.11 -20.64 -16.56
CA ASP A 489 12.78 -19.24 -16.87
C ASP A 489 11.68 -18.73 -15.89
N VAL A 490 11.80 -17.48 -15.43
CA VAL A 490 10.81 -16.91 -14.50
C VAL A 490 9.61 -16.36 -15.28
N ASP A 491 8.42 -16.80 -14.88
CA ASP A 491 7.14 -16.44 -15.47
C ASP A 491 6.41 -15.40 -14.62
N ILE A 492 5.35 -14.81 -15.18
CA ILE A 492 4.54 -13.80 -14.51
C ILE A 492 3.08 -14.26 -14.51
N VAL A 493 2.42 -14.16 -13.34
CA VAL A 493 0.97 -14.28 -13.23
C VAL A 493 0.34 -12.99 -12.76
N THR A 494 -0.79 -12.60 -13.35
CA THR A 494 -1.56 -11.42 -12.91
C THR A 494 -3.04 -11.70 -12.92
N GLY A 495 -3.77 -11.05 -12.01
CA GLY A 495 -5.22 -11.16 -11.89
C GLY A 495 -5.93 -9.88 -12.32
N ASN A 496 -7.13 -10.04 -12.88
CA ASN A 496 -7.96 -8.94 -13.29
C ASN A 496 -8.94 -8.52 -12.19
N PHE A 497 -8.95 -7.23 -11.87
CA PHE A 497 -9.90 -6.60 -10.96
C PHE A 497 -10.81 -5.67 -11.77
N VAL A 498 -11.99 -6.16 -12.13
CA VAL A 498 -13.02 -5.35 -12.81
C VAL A 498 -14.10 -5.05 -11.79
N GLY A 499 -13.86 -4.05 -10.95
CA GLY A 499 -14.73 -3.75 -9.82
C GLY A 499 -16.16 -3.43 -10.23
N PHE A 500 -17.10 -3.73 -9.34
CA PHE A 500 -18.53 -3.46 -9.49
C PHE A 500 -18.84 -2.02 -9.92
N THR A 501 -18.01 -1.05 -9.48
CA THR A 501 -18.12 0.35 -9.85
C THR A 501 -17.80 0.57 -11.34
N PHE A 502 -16.84 -0.17 -11.90
CA PHE A 502 -16.42 0.00 -13.29
C PHE A 502 -17.37 -0.68 -14.27
N ALA A 503 -17.89 -1.85 -13.94
CA ALA A 503 -18.91 -2.52 -14.74
C ALA A 503 -20.20 -1.69 -14.86
N ARG A 504 -20.51 -0.85 -13.90
CA ARG A 504 -21.61 0.14 -14.00
C ARG A 504 -21.24 1.39 -14.79
N MET A 505 -19.97 1.80 -14.76
CA MET A 505 -19.49 2.99 -15.48
C MET A 505 -19.20 2.68 -16.96
N ASP A 506 -18.84 1.43 -17.25
CA ASP A 506 -18.57 0.98 -18.61
C ASP A 506 -19.08 -0.44 -18.84
N PRO A 507 -20.33 -0.60 -19.27
CA PRO A 507 -20.90 -1.92 -19.57
C PRO A 507 -20.20 -2.65 -20.72
N GLY A 508 -19.31 -2.00 -21.46
CA GLY A 508 -18.48 -2.59 -22.50
C GLY A 508 -17.12 -3.10 -22.03
N PHE A 509 -16.71 -2.78 -20.80
CA PHE A 509 -15.44 -3.25 -20.27
C PHE A 509 -15.50 -4.76 -20.00
N LYS A 510 -14.64 -5.50 -20.69
CA LYS A 510 -14.49 -6.95 -20.54
C LYS A 510 -13.02 -7.23 -20.28
N ALA A 511 -12.72 -7.90 -19.18
CA ALA A 511 -11.44 -8.57 -19.07
C ALA A 511 -11.42 -9.78 -20.03
N ASP A 512 -10.32 -9.98 -20.74
CA ASP A 512 -10.17 -11.11 -21.66
C ASP A 512 -10.16 -12.46 -20.91
N GLY A 513 -9.67 -12.47 -19.66
CA GLY A 513 -9.64 -13.62 -18.76
C GLY A 513 -9.75 -13.17 -17.31
N TRP A 514 -9.76 -14.11 -16.38
CA TRP A 514 -9.71 -13.85 -14.95
C TRP A 514 -8.26 -13.69 -14.47
N VAL A 515 -7.44 -14.68 -14.84
CA VAL A 515 -6.01 -14.72 -14.57
C VAL A 515 -5.29 -14.74 -15.91
N GLU A 516 -4.20 -14.01 -16.01
CA GLU A 516 -3.29 -13.98 -17.13
C GLU A 516 -1.94 -14.55 -16.69
N LEU A 517 -1.56 -15.67 -17.27
CA LEU A 517 -0.24 -16.26 -17.15
C LEU A 517 0.60 -15.81 -18.34
N TRP A 518 1.74 -15.24 -18.07
CA TRP A 518 2.72 -14.78 -19.04
C TRP A 518 3.96 -15.67 -18.94
N GLU A 519 3.98 -16.71 -19.78
CA GLU A 519 5.06 -17.67 -19.86
C GLU A 519 6.25 -17.05 -20.58
N ASN A 520 7.39 -17.01 -19.90
CA ASN A 520 8.64 -16.54 -20.44
C ASN A 520 9.13 -17.54 -21.50
N GLN A 521 9.58 -17.05 -22.62
CA GLN A 521 10.06 -17.88 -23.71
C GLN A 521 11.56 -17.67 -23.86
N PRO A 522 12.34 -18.73 -23.94
CA PRO A 522 13.76 -18.57 -24.18
C PRO A 522 13.98 -17.72 -25.44
N PRO A 523 15.00 -16.86 -25.48
CA PRO A 523 15.28 -16.04 -26.65
C PRO A 523 15.31 -16.94 -27.90
N ARG A 524 14.38 -16.70 -28.84
CA ARG A 524 14.26 -17.49 -30.08
C ARG A 524 15.61 -17.48 -30.79
N GLY A 525 16.28 -18.60 -30.74
CA GLY A 525 17.67 -18.87 -31.03
C GLY A 525 18.30 -17.99 -32.09
N GLY A 526 19.42 -17.38 -31.72
CA GLY A 526 20.49 -17.19 -32.67
C GLY A 526 20.93 -18.57 -33.23
N PRO A 527 21.45 -18.67 -34.43
CA PRO A 527 21.71 -19.92 -35.09
C PRO A 527 22.58 -20.81 -34.21
N SER A 528 22.06 -22.00 -33.87
CA SER A 528 22.85 -23.07 -33.26
C SER A 528 24.14 -23.27 -34.12
N ASN A 529 25.25 -22.87 -33.53
CA ASN A 529 26.56 -23.14 -34.12
C ASN A 529 26.89 -24.65 -34.11
#